data_a7d6a71859603d60841c201c7251a762
#
_entry.id   a7d6a71859603d60841c201c7251a762
#
_cell.length_a   1.000
_cell.length_b   1.000
_cell.length_c   1.000
_cell.angle_alpha   90.00
_cell.angle_beta   90.00
_cell.angle_gamma   90.00
#
_symmetry.space_group_name_H-M   'P 1'
#
loop_
_entity.id
_entity.type
_entity.pdbx_description
1 polymer ?
#
loop_
_entity_poly.entity_id
_entity_poly.type
_entity_poly.pdbx_seq_one_letter_code
_entity_poly.pdbx_strand_id
1 'polypeptide(L)'
;REYLAPPPPVLIAVGGLSGSGKSRLAREIAPHLGAAPGARVVRTDVQRKRLARIDLFDRLPPESYTPEASRRTYDACFDEAACALAAGQSVVFDAVSLKPEERDGIEALAGRYKVPFLGLWADAPLAVRLERVGSRRDNVSDAGAEVARRQEEADLGDMTWTVIDSSGTRKNTVAGALAKIRDRGLA
;
A
#
# COMPACT_ATOMS: atom_id res chain seq x y z
N ARG A 1 10.89 -27.81 -10.01
CA ARG A 1 11.15 -27.89 -8.54
C ARG A 1 10.47 -26.75 -7.77
N GLU A 2 10.41 -25.54 -8.31
CA GLU A 2 9.76 -24.37 -7.64
C GLU A 2 8.27 -24.60 -7.34
N TYR A 3 7.55 -25.32 -8.20
CA TYR A 3 6.13 -25.66 -7.95
C TYR A 3 5.91 -26.65 -6.82
N LEU A 4 6.96 -27.41 -6.43
CA LEU A 4 6.88 -28.40 -5.36
C LEU A 4 7.31 -27.87 -4.00
N ALA A 5 8.01 -26.73 -3.98
CA ALA A 5 8.42 -26.00 -2.79
C ALA A 5 8.33 -24.49 -3.06
N PRO A 6 7.13 -23.92 -3.05
CA PRO A 6 6.97 -22.49 -3.28
C PRO A 6 7.72 -21.69 -2.20
N PRO A 7 8.27 -20.51 -2.54
CA PRO A 7 8.90 -19.64 -1.56
C PRO A 7 7.88 -19.28 -0.46
N PRO A 8 8.34 -19.10 0.79
CA PRO A 8 7.45 -18.70 1.88
C PRO A 8 6.77 -17.37 1.57
N PRO A 9 5.52 -17.17 1.99
CA PRO A 9 4.83 -15.92 1.77
C PRO A 9 5.50 -14.77 2.54
N VAL A 10 5.41 -13.56 1.99
CA VAL A 10 5.90 -12.32 2.61
C VAL A 10 4.80 -11.28 2.64
N LEU A 11 4.87 -10.33 3.59
CA LEU A 11 4.01 -9.16 3.62
C LEU A 11 4.85 -7.91 3.36
N ILE A 12 4.60 -7.22 2.25
CA ILE A 12 5.17 -5.92 1.95
C ILE A 12 4.11 -4.85 2.11
N ALA A 13 4.33 -3.87 2.99
CA ALA A 13 3.46 -2.71 3.05
C ALA A 13 4.00 -1.60 2.14
N VAL A 14 3.12 -0.90 1.44
CA VAL A 14 3.46 0.27 0.61
C VAL A 14 2.62 1.45 1.09
N GLY A 15 3.25 2.32 1.84
CA GLY A 15 2.70 3.58 2.34
C GLY A 15 3.13 4.77 1.50
N GLY A 16 2.56 5.93 1.84
CA GLY A 16 2.93 7.20 1.23
C GLY A 16 1.74 8.13 1.02
N LEU A 17 2.01 9.41 0.99
CA LEU A 17 0.98 10.44 0.85
C LEU A 17 0.31 10.40 -0.52
N SER A 18 -0.83 11.08 -0.64
CA SER A 18 -1.58 11.16 -1.91
C SER A 18 -0.70 11.78 -3.00
N GLY A 19 -0.63 11.14 -4.16
CA GLY A 19 0.26 11.56 -5.25
C GLY A 19 1.66 10.93 -5.24
N SER A 20 2.08 10.26 -4.17
CA SER A 20 3.42 9.64 -4.09
C SER A 20 3.65 8.49 -5.08
N GLY A 21 2.60 7.91 -5.67
CA GLY A 21 2.74 6.77 -6.58
C GLY A 21 2.68 5.40 -5.91
N LYS A 22 2.40 5.32 -4.59
CA LYS A 22 2.32 4.07 -3.81
C LYS A 22 1.51 2.96 -4.47
N SER A 23 0.29 3.25 -4.94
CA SER A 23 -0.59 2.21 -5.51
C SER A 23 -0.10 1.66 -6.86
N ARG A 24 0.68 2.45 -7.61
CA ARG A 24 1.37 1.98 -8.80
C ARG A 24 2.54 1.10 -8.40
N LEU A 25 3.37 1.57 -7.45
CA LEU A 25 4.49 0.80 -6.92
C LEU A 25 4.01 -0.55 -6.40
N ALA A 26 2.95 -0.58 -5.58
CA ALA A 26 2.39 -1.81 -5.03
C ALA A 26 2.04 -2.84 -6.12
N ARG A 27 1.38 -2.39 -7.21
CA ARG A 27 1.02 -3.28 -8.33
C ARG A 27 2.23 -3.77 -9.12
N GLU A 28 3.29 -2.98 -9.20
CA GLU A 28 4.47 -3.34 -10.00
C GLU A 28 5.46 -4.24 -9.27
N ILE A 29 5.53 -4.15 -7.95
CA ILE A 29 6.35 -5.08 -7.17
C ILE A 29 5.64 -6.42 -6.92
N ALA A 30 4.31 -6.46 -6.89
CA ALA A 30 3.54 -7.65 -6.55
C ALA A 30 3.88 -8.91 -7.39
N PRO A 31 4.06 -8.82 -8.72
CA PRO A 31 4.44 -10.00 -9.53
C PRO A 31 5.80 -10.62 -9.18
N HIS A 32 6.65 -9.89 -8.46
CA HIS A 32 8.00 -10.32 -8.09
C HIS A 32 8.06 -10.99 -6.70
N LEU A 33 6.94 -11.18 -6.03
CA LEU A 33 6.87 -11.64 -4.64
C LEU A 33 6.16 -12.99 -4.52
N GLY A 34 6.85 -13.96 -3.92
CA GLY A 34 6.28 -15.29 -3.70
C GLY A 34 6.15 -16.13 -4.98
N ALA A 35 5.32 -17.17 -4.92
CA ALA A 35 5.04 -18.02 -6.07
C ALA A 35 4.16 -17.30 -7.11
N ALA A 36 4.26 -17.72 -8.38
CA ALA A 36 3.37 -17.22 -9.43
C ALA A 36 1.89 -17.43 -9.05
N PRO A 37 0.99 -16.47 -9.32
CA PRO A 37 1.16 -15.25 -10.12
C PRO A 37 1.71 -14.04 -9.36
N GLY A 38 2.24 -14.20 -8.16
CA GLY A 38 2.77 -13.13 -7.33
C GLY A 38 1.89 -12.80 -6.12
N ALA A 39 2.18 -11.69 -5.46
CA ALA A 39 1.49 -11.28 -4.25
C ALA A 39 0.07 -10.74 -4.51
N ARG A 40 -0.83 -10.99 -3.57
CA ARG A 40 -2.14 -10.32 -3.51
C ARG A 40 -1.97 -8.86 -3.16
N VAL A 41 -2.48 -7.95 -4.00
CA VAL A 41 -2.50 -6.52 -3.68
C VAL A 41 -3.79 -6.18 -2.96
N VAL A 42 -3.70 -5.84 -1.67
CA VAL A 42 -4.81 -5.39 -0.82
C VAL A 42 -4.77 -3.87 -0.74
N ARG A 43 -5.88 -3.20 -1.09
CA ARG A 43 -5.93 -1.73 -1.22
C ARG A 43 -7.04 -1.12 -0.40
N THR A 44 -6.69 -0.17 0.46
CA THR A 44 -7.68 0.56 1.28
C THR A 44 -8.70 1.34 0.44
N ASP A 45 -8.29 1.97 -0.66
CA ASP A 45 -9.19 2.70 -1.56
C ASP A 45 -10.26 1.77 -2.18
N VAL A 46 -9.86 0.55 -2.56
CA VAL A 46 -10.78 -0.46 -3.12
C VAL A 46 -11.75 -0.97 -2.06
N GLN A 47 -11.23 -1.32 -0.88
CA GLN A 47 -12.07 -1.85 0.21
C GLN A 47 -13.07 -0.79 0.71
N ARG A 48 -12.66 0.46 0.79
CA ARG A 48 -13.56 1.56 1.18
C ARG A 48 -14.74 1.68 0.22
N LYS A 49 -14.51 1.60 -1.10
CA LYS A 49 -15.57 1.64 -2.13
C LYS A 49 -16.48 0.42 -2.07
N ARG A 50 -15.91 -0.77 -1.85
CA ARG A 50 -16.69 -2.00 -1.64
C ARG A 50 -17.60 -1.91 -0.41
N LEU A 51 -17.10 -1.44 0.71
CA LEU A 51 -17.89 -1.26 1.93
C LEU A 51 -19.00 -0.22 1.76
N ALA A 52 -18.75 0.83 0.98
CA ALA A 52 -19.74 1.85 0.66
C ALA A 52 -20.71 1.41 -0.47
N ARG A 53 -20.48 0.26 -1.11
CA ARG A 53 -21.24 -0.24 -2.28
C ARG A 53 -21.28 0.77 -3.43
N ILE A 54 -20.15 1.42 -3.68
CA ILE A 54 -19.97 2.43 -4.74
C ILE A 54 -18.99 1.86 -5.77
N ASP A 55 -19.19 2.18 -7.05
CA ASP A 55 -18.30 1.76 -8.12
C ASP A 55 -16.86 2.28 -7.92
N LEU A 56 -15.89 1.51 -8.42
CA LEU A 56 -14.46 1.79 -8.18
C LEU A 56 -14.01 3.16 -8.67
N PHE A 57 -14.69 3.73 -9.67
CA PHE A 57 -14.33 5.01 -10.26
C PHE A 57 -15.23 6.17 -9.84
N ASP A 58 -16.32 5.90 -9.12
CA ASP A 58 -17.20 6.91 -8.58
C ASP A 58 -16.65 7.51 -7.30
N ARG A 59 -16.91 8.78 -7.04
CA ARG A 59 -16.46 9.45 -5.82
C ARG A 59 -17.24 8.99 -4.60
N LEU A 60 -16.50 8.77 -3.53
CA LEU A 60 -17.07 8.48 -2.22
C LEU A 60 -17.61 9.75 -1.56
N PRO A 61 -18.75 9.66 -0.87
CA PRO A 61 -19.25 10.77 -0.08
C PRO A 61 -18.38 11.00 1.18
N PRO A 62 -18.37 12.22 1.74
CA PRO A 62 -17.50 12.61 2.87
C PRO A 62 -17.59 11.70 4.09
N GLU A 63 -18.76 11.16 4.39
CA GLU A 63 -19.02 10.23 5.51
C GLU A 63 -18.22 8.91 5.39
N SER A 64 -17.75 8.57 4.20
CA SER A 64 -16.88 7.41 3.98
C SER A 64 -15.46 7.61 4.52
N TYR A 65 -15.12 8.81 4.97
CA TYR A 65 -13.78 9.17 5.48
C TYR A 65 -13.76 9.46 6.98
N THR A 66 -14.84 9.15 7.69
CA THR A 66 -14.87 9.26 9.17
C THR A 66 -13.83 8.30 9.80
N PRO A 67 -13.39 8.56 11.04
CA PRO A 67 -12.49 7.66 11.75
C PRO A 67 -13.03 6.23 11.84
N GLU A 68 -14.34 6.09 12.07
CA GLU A 68 -15.00 4.79 12.12
C GLU A 68 -15.01 4.08 10.76
N ALA A 69 -15.38 4.77 9.68
CA ALA A 69 -15.33 4.22 8.32
C ALA A 69 -13.90 3.84 7.93
N SER A 70 -12.91 4.60 8.37
CA SER A 70 -11.49 4.29 8.14
C SER A 70 -11.07 3.03 8.87
N ARG A 71 -11.43 2.87 10.16
CA ARG A 71 -11.16 1.65 10.92
C ARG A 71 -11.79 0.43 10.25
N ARG A 72 -13.07 0.47 9.90
CA ARG A 72 -13.75 -0.62 9.18
C ARG A 72 -13.06 -0.96 7.86
N THR A 73 -12.51 0.04 7.18
CA THR A 73 -11.75 -0.17 5.93
C THR A 73 -10.46 -0.94 6.19
N TYR A 74 -9.71 -0.56 7.23
CA TYR A 74 -8.49 -1.28 7.60
C TYR A 74 -8.81 -2.70 8.08
N ASP A 75 -9.84 -2.89 8.90
CA ASP A 75 -10.27 -4.22 9.36
C ASP A 75 -10.56 -5.14 8.16
N ALA A 76 -11.33 -4.67 7.17
CA ALA A 76 -11.61 -5.44 5.97
C ALA A 76 -10.35 -5.74 5.13
N CYS A 77 -9.37 -4.81 5.11
CA CYS A 77 -8.08 -5.05 4.47
C CYS A 77 -7.25 -6.09 5.24
N PHE A 78 -7.27 -6.04 6.57
CA PHE A 78 -6.60 -7.04 7.41
C PHE A 78 -7.20 -8.43 7.21
N ASP A 79 -8.52 -8.55 7.12
CA ASP A 79 -9.20 -9.82 6.85
C ASP A 79 -8.80 -10.39 5.46
N GLU A 80 -8.81 -9.54 4.41
CA GLU A 80 -8.38 -9.97 3.06
C GLU A 80 -6.91 -10.42 3.05
N ALA A 81 -6.03 -9.65 3.70
CA ALA A 81 -4.62 -9.97 3.80
C ALA A 81 -4.38 -11.26 4.62
N ALA A 82 -5.10 -11.41 5.74
CA ALA A 82 -5.05 -12.60 6.57
C ALA A 82 -5.44 -13.88 5.80
N CYS A 83 -6.52 -13.81 5.02
CA CYS A 83 -6.94 -14.94 4.17
C CYS A 83 -5.86 -15.31 3.15
N ALA A 84 -5.23 -14.32 2.50
CA ALA A 84 -4.17 -14.58 1.53
C ALA A 84 -2.92 -15.20 2.18
N LEU A 85 -2.46 -14.65 3.32
CA LEU A 85 -1.31 -15.17 4.06
C LEU A 85 -1.57 -16.59 4.58
N ALA A 86 -2.77 -16.87 5.11
CA ALA A 86 -3.16 -18.19 5.55
C ALA A 86 -3.18 -19.23 4.43
N ALA A 87 -3.47 -18.79 3.19
CA ALA A 87 -3.40 -19.61 1.99
C ALA A 87 -1.97 -19.76 1.41
N GLY A 88 -0.95 -19.21 2.08
CA GLY A 88 0.44 -19.25 1.61
C GLY A 88 0.75 -18.27 0.49
N GLN A 89 -0.11 -17.27 0.24
CA GLN A 89 0.12 -16.24 -0.76
C GLN A 89 0.76 -15.00 -0.15
N SER A 90 1.79 -14.45 -0.78
CA SER A 90 2.37 -13.15 -0.41
C SER A 90 1.35 -12.03 -0.56
N VAL A 91 1.53 -10.97 0.23
CA VAL A 91 0.63 -9.80 0.22
C VAL A 91 1.43 -8.52 0.02
N VAL A 92 0.90 -7.62 -0.82
CA VAL A 92 1.29 -6.21 -0.87
C VAL A 92 0.12 -5.39 -0.32
N PHE A 93 0.33 -4.73 0.82
CA PHE A 93 -0.69 -3.90 1.48
C PHE A 93 -0.53 -2.44 1.05
N ASP A 94 -1.46 -1.93 0.23
CA ASP A 94 -1.45 -0.56 -0.32
C ASP A 94 -2.39 0.35 0.48
N ALA A 95 -1.83 1.21 1.31
CA ALA A 95 -2.57 2.17 2.11
C ALA A 95 -1.78 3.48 2.24
N VAL A 96 -2.44 4.56 2.68
CA VAL A 96 -1.72 5.80 3.02
C VAL A 96 -0.81 5.55 4.21
N SER A 97 -1.28 4.81 5.22
CA SER A 97 -0.54 4.45 6.44
C SER A 97 0.03 5.69 7.14
N LEU A 98 -0.82 6.72 7.26
CA LEU A 98 -0.43 8.02 7.78
C LEU A 98 -0.03 7.94 9.25
N LYS A 99 -0.83 7.20 10.04
CA LYS A 99 -0.68 7.09 11.48
C LYS A 99 0.25 5.94 11.86
N PRO A 100 1.06 6.09 12.94
CA PRO A 100 1.86 4.98 13.47
C PRO A 100 1.03 3.72 13.72
N GLU A 101 -0.15 3.84 14.32
CA GLU A 101 -1.00 2.69 14.67
C GLU A 101 -1.46 1.90 13.44
N GLU A 102 -1.62 2.56 12.29
CA GLU A 102 -1.94 1.90 11.02
C GLU A 102 -0.75 1.06 10.53
N ARG A 103 0.48 1.57 10.67
CA ARG A 103 1.71 0.87 10.30
C ARG A 103 1.98 -0.31 11.23
N ASP A 104 1.84 -0.10 12.53
CA ASP A 104 2.00 -1.13 13.57
C ASP A 104 1.00 -2.27 13.38
N GLY A 105 -0.25 -1.94 13.02
CA GLY A 105 -1.28 -2.94 12.73
C GLY A 105 -0.92 -3.85 11.56
N ILE A 106 -0.32 -3.28 10.49
CA ILE A 106 0.12 -4.06 9.32
C ILE A 106 1.31 -4.95 9.69
N GLU A 107 2.26 -4.44 10.45
CA GLU A 107 3.42 -5.20 10.93
C GLU A 107 3.00 -6.32 11.89
N ALA A 108 2.08 -6.03 12.81
CA ALA A 108 1.51 -7.02 13.72
C ALA A 108 0.80 -8.17 12.98
N LEU A 109 0.17 -7.88 11.84
CA LEU A 109 -0.43 -8.91 10.98
C LEU A 109 0.65 -9.89 10.48
N ALA A 110 1.79 -9.39 9.99
CA ALA A 110 2.89 -10.24 9.56
C ALA A 110 3.41 -11.12 10.71
N GLY A 111 3.56 -10.54 11.90
CA GLY A 111 3.96 -11.28 13.12
C GLY A 111 2.98 -12.40 13.47
N ARG A 112 1.67 -12.15 13.36
CA ARG A 112 0.62 -13.16 13.62
C ARG A 112 0.73 -14.36 12.68
N TYR A 113 1.03 -14.13 11.42
CA TYR A 113 1.20 -15.20 10.42
C TYR A 113 2.64 -15.71 10.31
N LYS A 114 3.56 -15.18 11.11
CA LYS A 114 4.99 -15.54 11.12
C LYS A 114 5.64 -15.44 9.74
N VAL A 115 5.24 -14.42 8.98
CA VAL A 115 5.83 -14.13 7.67
C VAL A 115 6.78 -12.94 7.77
N PRO A 116 7.84 -12.89 6.93
CA PRO A 116 8.70 -11.73 6.85
C PRO A 116 7.93 -10.48 6.45
N PHE A 117 8.32 -9.33 7.03
CA PHE A 117 7.72 -8.01 6.80
C PHE A 117 8.73 -6.99 6.28
N LEU A 118 8.28 -6.14 5.35
CA LEU A 118 8.99 -4.93 4.97
C LEU A 118 7.99 -3.81 4.68
N GLY A 119 8.11 -2.70 5.42
CA GLY A 119 7.41 -1.46 5.13
C GLY A 119 8.21 -0.60 4.17
N LEU A 120 7.57 -0.15 3.08
CA LEU A 120 8.09 0.79 2.10
C LEU A 120 7.27 2.08 2.15
N TRP A 121 7.94 3.21 2.30
CA TRP A 121 7.31 4.52 2.26
C TRP A 121 7.68 5.23 0.96
N ALA A 122 6.71 5.35 0.03
CA ALA A 122 6.91 6.09 -1.21
C ALA A 122 6.86 7.60 -0.93
N ASP A 123 7.99 8.26 -1.08
CA ASP A 123 8.14 9.69 -0.83
C ASP A 123 8.36 10.49 -2.12
N ALA A 124 7.69 11.62 -2.23
CA ALA A 124 7.86 12.58 -3.30
C ALA A 124 7.52 13.99 -2.82
N PRO A 125 8.22 15.02 -3.29
CA PRO A 125 7.94 16.42 -2.96
C PRO A 125 6.48 16.80 -3.27
N LEU A 126 5.91 17.70 -2.47
CA LEU A 126 4.52 18.13 -2.60
C LEU A 126 4.20 18.60 -4.04
N ALA A 127 5.09 19.36 -4.69
CA ALA A 127 4.89 19.83 -6.06
C ALA A 127 4.65 18.68 -7.04
N VAL A 128 5.47 17.61 -6.96
CA VAL A 128 5.35 16.40 -7.79
C VAL A 128 4.05 15.66 -7.49
N ARG A 129 3.66 15.58 -6.22
CA ARG A 129 2.42 14.93 -5.80
C ARG A 129 1.19 15.68 -6.30
N LEU A 130 1.20 17.02 -6.24
CA LEU A 130 0.10 17.87 -6.75
C LEU A 130 -0.06 17.74 -8.27
N GLU A 131 1.03 17.77 -9.03
CA GLU A 131 0.99 17.54 -10.47
C GLU A 131 0.37 16.20 -10.83
N ARG A 132 0.82 15.14 -10.14
CA ARG A 132 0.30 13.78 -10.36
C ARG A 132 -1.16 13.62 -9.97
N VAL A 133 -1.61 14.28 -8.92
CA VAL A 133 -3.03 14.24 -8.50
C VAL A 133 -3.89 15.02 -9.50
N GLY A 134 -3.43 16.18 -9.98
CA GLY A 134 -4.16 17.01 -10.95
C GLY A 134 -4.28 16.39 -12.34
N SER A 135 -3.31 15.56 -12.75
CA SER A 135 -3.30 14.89 -14.06
C SER A 135 -4.10 13.57 -14.12
N ARG A 136 -4.64 13.11 -12.98
CA ARG A 136 -5.34 11.82 -12.92
C ARG A 136 -6.70 11.87 -13.60
N ARG A 137 -6.94 10.89 -14.49
CA ARG A 137 -8.25 10.52 -15.00
C ARG A 137 -8.53 9.06 -14.60
N ASP A 138 -9.79 8.74 -14.29
CA ASP A 138 -10.26 7.37 -13.98
C ASP A 138 -9.44 6.65 -12.89
N ASN A 139 -9.29 7.28 -11.73
CA ASN A 139 -8.53 6.71 -10.62
C ASN A 139 -9.47 6.28 -9.47
N VAL A 140 -9.14 5.13 -8.85
CA VAL A 140 -9.85 4.60 -7.68
C VAL A 140 -9.70 5.51 -6.46
N SER A 141 -8.60 6.27 -6.33
CA SER A 141 -8.39 7.21 -5.23
C SER A 141 -9.11 8.53 -5.45
N ASP A 142 -9.92 8.94 -4.49
CA ASP A 142 -10.67 10.21 -4.50
C ASP A 142 -9.83 11.40 -4.02
N ALA A 143 -8.59 11.17 -3.61
CA ALA A 143 -7.73 12.20 -3.05
C ALA A 143 -7.36 13.26 -4.09
N GLY A 144 -7.89 14.48 -3.92
CA GLY A 144 -7.58 15.66 -4.69
C GLY A 144 -6.37 16.45 -4.14
N ALA A 145 -6.08 17.60 -4.77
CA ALA A 145 -4.98 18.49 -4.38
C ALA A 145 -5.11 19.01 -2.93
N GLU A 146 -6.33 19.25 -2.47
CA GLU A 146 -6.58 19.69 -1.09
C GLU A 146 -6.18 18.61 -0.07
N VAL A 147 -6.54 17.36 -0.35
CA VAL A 147 -6.13 16.22 0.51
C VAL A 147 -4.62 16.08 0.54
N ALA A 148 -3.94 16.23 -0.62
CA ALA A 148 -2.50 16.15 -0.70
C ALA A 148 -1.79 17.24 0.12
N ARG A 149 -2.33 18.48 0.13
CA ARG A 149 -1.81 19.58 0.97
C ARG A 149 -2.03 19.34 2.46
N ARG A 150 -3.23 18.92 2.85
CA ARG A 150 -3.54 18.61 4.25
C ARG A 150 -2.68 17.48 4.81
N GLN A 151 -2.37 16.49 3.99
CA GLN A 151 -1.50 15.39 4.39
C GLN A 151 -0.04 15.82 4.57
N GLU A 152 0.42 16.90 3.92
CA GLU A 152 1.78 17.44 4.11
C GLU A 152 2.00 17.97 5.53
N GLU A 153 0.96 18.47 6.16
CA GLU A 153 1.00 19.04 7.51
C GLU A 153 0.78 17.97 8.60
N ALA A 154 0.50 16.74 8.21
CA ALA A 154 0.21 15.67 9.15
C ALA A 154 1.48 15.19 9.85
N ASP A 155 1.39 15.01 11.16
CA ASP A 155 2.43 14.33 11.92
C ASP A 155 2.43 12.82 11.59
N LEU A 156 3.53 12.37 10.99
CA LEU A 156 3.72 10.97 10.65
C LEU A 156 4.23 10.13 11.84
N GLY A 157 4.63 10.78 12.93
CA GLY A 157 5.37 10.11 14.01
C GLY A 157 6.67 9.50 13.51
N ASP A 158 7.20 8.54 14.25
CA ASP A 158 8.42 7.84 13.87
C ASP A 158 8.20 6.99 12.60
N MET A 159 8.96 7.32 11.55
CA MET A 159 8.91 6.58 10.28
C MET A 159 9.96 5.46 10.29
N THR A 160 9.53 4.27 10.69
CA THR A 160 10.38 3.06 10.74
C THR A 160 10.50 2.34 9.40
N TRP A 161 9.62 2.66 8.43
CA TRP A 161 9.61 2.05 7.13
C TRP A 161 10.72 2.56 6.22
N THR A 162 11.16 1.73 5.29
CA THR A 162 12.19 2.08 4.31
C THR A 162 11.65 3.11 3.31
N VAL A 163 12.25 4.30 3.30
CA VAL A 163 11.87 5.36 2.37
C VAL A 163 12.34 5.04 0.96
N ILE A 164 11.44 5.15 0.00
CA ILE A 164 11.69 4.99 -1.43
C ILE A 164 11.45 6.33 -2.12
N ASP A 165 12.48 6.90 -2.70
CA ASP A 165 12.34 8.09 -3.54
C ASP A 165 11.45 7.77 -4.75
N SER A 166 10.32 8.42 -4.79
CA SER A 166 9.35 8.29 -5.88
C SER A 166 9.18 9.59 -6.68
N SER A 167 10.08 10.56 -6.51
CA SER A 167 10.08 11.85 -7.23
C SER A 167 10.41 11.69 -8.72
N GLY A 168 11.25 10.72 -9.05
CA GLY A 168 11.75 10.47 -10.38
C GLY A 168 10.85 9.60 -11.27
N THR A 169 11.48 8.86 -12.18
CA THR A 169 10.74 7.99 -13.11
C THR A 169 10.18 6.75 -12.41
N ARG A 170 9.06 6.26 -12.93
CA ARG A 170 8.44 5.00 -12.49
C ARG A 170 9.46 3.84 -12.42
N LYS A 171 10.28 3.70 -13.47
CA LYS A 171 11.28 2.62 -13.57
C LYS A 171 12.28 2.67 -12.41
N ASN A 172 12.75 3.86 -12.06
CA ASN A 172 13.72 4.05 -10.97
C ASN A 172 13.09 3.75 -9.60
N THR A 173 11.86 4.21 -9.35
CA THR A 173 11.13 3.92 -8.11
C THR A 173 10.93 2.42 -7.90
N VAL A 174 10.49 1.71 -8.94
CA VAL A 174 10.29 0.25 -8.88
C VAL A 174 11.61 -0.48 -8.68
N ALA A 175 12.65 -0.10 -9.44
CA ALA A 175 13.98 -0.71 -9.30
C ALA A 175 14.55 -0.51 -7.89
N GLY A 176 14.41 0.70 -7.32
CA GLY A 176 14.82 0.99 -5.95
C GLY A 176 14.08 0.15 -4.90
N ALA A 177 12.76 0.01 -5.04
CA ALA A 177 11.97 -0.82 -4.14
C ALA A 177 12.34 -2.30 -4.24
N LEU A 178 12.48 -2.84 -5.47
CA LEU A 178 12.88 -4.24 -5.68
C LEU A 178 14.31 -4.51 -5.17
N ALA A 179 15.22 -3.54 -5.25
CA ALA A 179 16.54 -3.68 -4.65
C ALA A 179 16.42 -3.85 -3.12
N LYS A 180 15.65 -2.99 -2.44
CA LYS A 180 15.43 -3.10 -0.99
C LYS A 180 14.77 -4.40 -0.56
N ILE A 181 13.83 -4.91 -1.37
CA ILE A 181 13.17 -6.19 -1.13
C ILE A 181 14.18 -7.34 -1.25
N ARG A 182 15.04 -7.34 -2.28
CA ARG A 182 16.09 -8.34 -2.47
C ARG A 182 17.16 -8.27 -1.39
N ASP A 183 17.59 -7.06 -0.99
CA ASP A 183 18.56 -6.86 0.09
C ASP A 183 18.10 -7.49 1.42
N ARG A 184 16.78 -7.67 1.59
CA ARG A 184 16.17 -8.36 2.74
C ARG A 184 15.88 -9.83 2.48
N GLY A 185 16.22 -10.37 1.30
CA GLY A 185 15.96 -11.76 0.93
C GLY A 185 14.48 -12.11 0.75
N LEU A 186 13.66 -11.15 0.33
CA LEU A 186 12.19 -11.28 0.24
C LEU A 186 11.66 -11.47 -1.20
N ALA A 187 12.52 -11.46 -2.21
CA ALA A 187 12.19 -11.69 -3.63
C ALA A 187 13.29 -12.47 -4.34
#